data_a96dd4626547152c29e0367bb76feaf2
#
_entry.id   a96dd4626547152c29e0367bb76feaf2
#
_cell.length_a   1.000
_cell.length_b   1.000
_cell.length_c   1.000
_cell.angle_alpha   90.00
_cell.angle_beta   90.00
_cell.angle_gamma   90.00
#
_symmetry.space_group_name_H-M   'P 1'
#
loop_
_entity.id
_entity.type
_entity.pdbx_description
1 polymer ?
#
loop_
_entity_poly.entity_id
_entity_poly.type
_entity_poly.pdbx_seq_one_letter_code
_entity_poly.pdbx_strand_id
1 'polypeptide(L)'
;MPRHSGQTQRLIRRLSWAEIDKQWLKKLAQESREEDMCGLGLVEKASRPGDPTSALFSSTERAQAALVARQDMTLAGLELISVILDEYGTGWRVHLNHQDGDSVSTGAVIAKIDGPAQNLLMAERIVLNFVQKLSGVATLTKTYCRAAGSSPTKILDTRKTTPGFRVLEKYAVGQGGGYNHRLGLYDRVMIKDNHLAAGGATKAERLTACVTRAREARPDLLVEVEVDAIEQIEPVLSAGADILLLDNFSLPQLVEALPGIKSRAWTEVSGGVNLNTLPEIAALAPDFISVGALTHSAVWADIGLDWI
;
A
#
# COMPACT_ATOMS: atom_id res chain seq x y z
N MET A 1 -25.99 -5.80 17.02
CA MET A 1 -26.65 -4.78 16.19
C MET A 1 -26.36 -5.07 14.74
N PRO A 2 -27.27 -4.86 13.79
CA PRO A 2 -26.98 -5.12 12.39
C PRO A 2 -25.81 -4.25 11.93
N ARG A 3 -24.90 -4.83 11.14
CA ARG A 3 -23.77 -4.11 10.51
C ARG A 3 -24.30 -2.89 9.76
N HIS A 4 -23.93 -1.68 10.16
CA HIS A 4 -24.43 -0.44 9.54
C HIS A 4 -23.88 -0.32 8.12
N SER A 5 -24.75 -0.30 7.11
CA SER A 5 -24.38 -0.22 5.69
C SER A 5 -23.49 0.99 5.34
N GLY A 6 -23.62 2.10 6.04
CA GLY A 6 -22.77 3.29 5.86
C GLY A 6 -21.34 3.17 6.38
N GLN A 7 -21.07 2.20 7.27
CA GLN A 7 -19.71 1.97 7.82
C GLN A 7 -18.89 1.01 6.96
N THR A 8 -19.54 0.16 6.16
CA THR A 8 -18.87 -0.78 5.25
C THR A 8 -17.95 -0.06 4.27
N GLN A 9 -18.35 1.09 3.73
CA GLN A 9 -17.54 1.87 2.80
C GLN A 9 -16.22 2.37 3.41
N ARG A 10 -16.18 2.57 4.74
CA ARG A 10 -14.94 2.96 5.44
C ARG A 10 -13.96 1.79 5.57
N LEU A 11 -14.45 0.55 5.51
CA LEU A 11 -13.64 -0.67 5.67
C LEU A 11 -13.10 -1.20 4.33
N ILE A 12 -13.82 -0.95 3.23
CA ILE A 12 -13.45 -1.41 1.88
C ILE A 12 -13.00 -0.22 1.00
N ARG A 13 -12.02 0.53 1.47
CA ARG A 13 -11.48 1.70 0.79
C ARG A 13 -10.32 1.31 -0.13
N ARG A 14 -10.23 2.00 -1.26
CA ARG A 14 -9.04 2.08 -2.10
C ARG A 14 -8.70 3.55 -2.29
N LEU A 15 -7.47 3.90 -1.99
CA LEU A 15 -6.99 5.25 -2.24
C LEU A 15 -6.93 5.48 -3.75
N SER A 16 -7.58 6.54 -4.22
CA SER A 16 -7.54 6.98 -5.61
C SER A 16 -6.42 7.99 -5.83
N TRP A 17 -5.95 8.14 -7.07
CA TRP A 17 -4.93 9.15 -7.42
C TRP A 17 -5.38 10.58 -7.09
N ALA A 18 -6.67 10.87 -7.27
CA ALA A 18 -7.23 12.18 -6.99
C ALA A 18 -7.21 12.59 -5.50
N GLU A 19 -7.09 11.61 -4.59
CA GLU A 19 -6.98 11.85 -3.14
C GLU A 19 -5.55 12.11 -2.68
N ILE A 20 -4.55 11.91 -3.55
CA ILE A 20 -3.15 12.15 -3.22
C ILE A 20 -2.82 13.64 -3.40
N ASP A 21 -2.23 14.24 -2.37
CA ASP A 21 -1.84 15.65 -2.39
C ASP A 21 -0.75 15.89 -3.43
N LYS A 22 -1.08 16.70 -4.45
CA LYS A 22 -0.17 17.04 -5.54
C LYS A 22 1.04 17.86 -5.09
N GLN A 23 0.89 18.69 -4.06
CA GLN A 23 2.03 19.47 -3.53
C GLN A 23 3.02 18.54 -2.81
N TRP A 24 2.50 17.57 -2.07
CA TRP A 24 3.34 16.53 -1.45
C TRP A 24 4.05 15.67 -2.52
N LEU A 25 3.38 15.28 -3.60
CA LEU A 25 4.01 14.53 -4.71
C LEU A 25 5.14 15.34 -5.35
N LYS A 26 4.91 16.62 -5.62
CA LYS A 26 5.94 17.52 -6.17
C LYS A 26 7.14 17.61 -5.23
N LYS A 27 6.92 17.81 -3.94
CA LYS A 27 7.98 17.85 -2.94
C LYS A 27 8.78 16.55 -2.91
N LEU A 28 8.10 15.40 -2.96
CA LEU A 28 8.76 14.09 -2.99
C LEU A 28 9.62 13.91 -4.24
N ALA A 29 9.14 14.32 -5.42
CA ALA A 29 9.90 14.29 -6.67
C ALA A 29 11.12 15.21 -6.60
N GLN A 30 10.96 16.43 -6.06
CA GLN A 30 12.04 17.38 -5.85
C GLN A 30 13.11 16.81 -4.91
N GLU A 31 12.72 16.27 -3.74
CA GLU A 31 13.65 15.69 -2.78
C GLU A 31 14.41 14.49 -3.39
N SER A 32 13.73 13.64 -4.18
CA SER A 32 14.37 12.53 -4.88
C SER A 32 15.38 13.00 -5.92
N ARG A 33 15.06 14.05 -6.66
CA ARG A 33 16.00 14.69 -7.58
C ARG A 33 17.21 15.29 -6.84
N GLU A 34 16.99 15.95 -5.71
CA GLU A 34 18.06 16.55 -4.91
C GLU A 34 18.95 15.50 -4.25
N GLU A 35 18.40 14.34 -3.88
CA GLU A 35 19.18 13.19 -3.43
C GLU A 35 20.19 12.76 -4.49
N ASP A 36 19.74 12.62 -5.73
CA ASP A 36 20.54 12.13 -6.85
C ASP A 36 21.52 13.19 -7.38
N MET A 37 21.10 14.45 -7.47
CA MET A 37 21.86 15.55 -8.09
C MET A 37 22.77 16.31 -7.13
N CYS A 38 22.44 16.34 -5.84
CA CYS A 38 23.09 17.22 -4.86
C CYS A 38 23.56 16.48 -3.61
N GLY A 39 23.18 15.21 -3.41
CA GLY A 39 23.48 14.46 -2.18
C GLY A 39 22.61 14.89 -1.00
N LEU A 40 21.31 15.17 -1.22
CA LEU A 40 20.37 15.44 -0.14
C LEU A 40 20.43 14.31 0.91
N GLY A 41 20.48 14.68 2.19
CA GLY A 41 20.63 13.73 3.30
C GLY A 41 22.08 13.51 3.75
N LEU A 42 23.07 13.89 2.97
CA LEU A 42 24.47 13.86 3.39
C LEU A 42 24.85 15.18 4.09
N VAL A 43 25.82 15.09 5.05
CA VAL A 43 26.39 16.26 5.70
C VAL A 43 27.15 17.10 4.66
N GLU A 44 28.00 16.45 3.87
CA GLU A 44 28.70 17.10 2.75
C GLU A 44 27.90 16.90 1.46
N LYS A 45 27.36 17.99 0.95
CA LYS A 45 26.68 18.00 -0.33
C LYS A 45 27.67 18.16 -1.48
N ALA A 46 27.22 17.80 -2.70
CA ALA A 46 28.02 17.98 -3.89
C ALA A 46 28.44 19.45 -4.07
N SER A 47 29.74 19.68 -4.22
CA SER A 47 30.29 21.02 -4.49
C SER A 47 29.89 21.56 -5.88
N ARG A 48 29.59 20.65 -6.80
CA ARG A 48 29.06 20.92 -8.15
C ARG A 48 27.87 20.00 -8.39
N PRO A 49 26.63 20.46 -8.09
CA PRO A 49 25.42 19.70 -8.38
C PRO A 49 25.28 19.39 -9.87
N GLY A 50 24.67 18.25 -10.17
CA GLY A 50 24.36 17.85 -11.54
C GLY A 50 24.95 16.49 -11.91
N ASP A 51 24.62 16.03 -13.12
CA ASP A 51 25.18 14.82 -13.71
C ASP A 51 26.28 15.18 -14.73
N PRO A 52 27.56 14.91 -14.40
CA PRO A 52 28.66 15.19 -15.32
C PRO A 52 28.60 14.39 -16.62
N THR A 53 27.95 13.22 -16.62
CA THR A 53 27.81 12.38 -17.81
C THR A 53 26.79 12.95 -18.78
N SER A 54 25.62 13.33 -18.27
CA SER A 54 24.57 13.98 -19.09
C SER A 54 25.01 15.31 -19.67
N ALA A 55 25.95 16.00 -19.01
CA ALA A 55 26.55 17.25 -19.51
C ALA A 55 27.38 17.07 -20.82
N LEU A 56 27.66 15.84 -21.24
CA LEU A 56 28.28 15.54 -22.54
C LEU A 56 27.32 15.78 -23.72
N PHE A 57 26.02 15.82 -23.47
CA PHE A 57 24.98 16.05 -24.49
C PHE A 57 24.65 17.54 -24.58
N SER A 58 24.26 17.98 -25.79
CA SER A 58 23.80 19.37 -25.97
C SER A 58 22.45 19.61 -25.26
N SER A 59 22.32 20.77 -24.63
CA SER A 59 21.05 21.18 -24.00
C SER A 59 19.89 21.38 -24.99
N THR A 60 20.19 21.47 -26.29
CA THR A 60 19.19 21.60 -27.38
C THR A 60 18.83 20.25 -28.00
N GLU A 61 19.55 19.20 -27.66
CA GLU A 61 19.30 17.84 -28.20
C GLU A 61 18.04 17.26 -27.58
N ARG A 62 17.22 16.63 -28.44
CA ARG A 62 16.01 15.94 -28.02
C ARG A 62 16.16 14.43 -28.23
N ALA A 63 15.48 13.68 -27.40
CA ALA A 63 15.48 12.24 -27.48
C ALA A 63 14.07 11.70 -27.24
N GLN A 64 13.86 10.50 -27.72
CA GLN A 64 12.68 9.70 -27.44
C GLN A 64 13.08 8.41 -26.73
N ALA A 65 12.30 8.02 -25.72
CA ALA A 65 12.51 6.76 -25.03
C ALA A 65 11.16 6.10 -24.71
N ALA A 66 11.20 4.79 -24.56
CA ALA A 66 10.05 3.98 -24.17
C ALA A 66 10.30 3.28 -22.84
N LEU A 67 9.34 3.36 -21.91
CA LEU A 67 9.31 2.45 -20.77
C LEU A 67 8.78 1.11 -21.23
N VAL A 68 9.54 0.05 -21.01
CA VAL A 68 9.23 -1.30 -21.49
C VAL A 68 9.24 -2.29 -20.31
N ALA A 69 8.17 -3.06 -20.21
CA ALA A 69 8.07 -4.15 -19.23
C ALA A 69 9.07 -5.26 -19.55
N ARG A 70 9.90 -5.67 -18.59
CA ARG A 70 10.85 -6.79 -18.73
C ARG A 70 10.30 -8.11 -18.17
N GLN A 71 9.14 -8.05 -17.53
CA GLN A 71 8.40 -9.18 -16.98
C GLN A 71 6.89 -8.91 -17.02
N ASP A 72 6.09 -9.93 -16.81
CA ASP A 72 4.66 -9.77 -16.61
C ASP A 72 4.40 -9.04 -15.29
N MET A 73 3.55 -8.00 -15.28
CA MET A 73 3.29 -7.19 -14.10
C MET A 73 1.93 -6.50 -14.13
N THR A 74 1.54 -5.96 -12.97
CA THR A 74 0.44 -5.00 -12.84
C THR A 74 1.02 -3.62 -12.61
N LEU A 75 0.62 -2.65 -13.40
CA LEU A 75 1.18 -1.30 -13.39
C LEU A 75 0.63 -0.45 -12.26
N ALA A 76 1.50 0.39 -11.68
CA ALA A 76 1.11 1.44 -10.73
C ALA A 76 2.12 2.58 -10.70
N GLY A 77 1.61 3.83 -10.58
CA GLY A 77 2.43 5.03 -10.45
C GLY A 77 2.78 5.70 -11.77
N LEU A 78 2.08 5.42 -12.85
CA LEU A 78 2.38 5.99 -14.18
C LEU A 78 2.21 7.51 -14.20
N GLU A 79 1.27 8.05 -13.44
CA GLU A 79 1.08 9.50 -13.33
C GLU A 79 2.25 10.24 -12.68
N LEU A 80 3.09 9.53 -11.89
CA LEU A 80 4.32 10.10 -11.33
C LEU A 80 5.35 10.43 -12.39
N ILE A 81 5.33 9.80 -13.56
CA ILE A 81 6.28 10.05 -14.64
C ILE A 81 6.31 11.54 -14.97
N SER A 82 5.14 12.15 -15.22
CA SER A 82 5.06 13.58 -15.52
C SER A 82 5.48 14.46 -14.35
N VAL A 83 5.07 14.10 -13.12
CA VAL A 83 5.42 14.86 -11.89
C VAL A 83 6.94 14.89 -11.69
N ILE A 84 7.62 13.77 -11.93
CA ILE A 84 9.08 13.66 -11.79
C ILE A 84 9.78 14.42 -12.91
N LEU A 85 9.36 14.23 -14.16
CA LEU A 85 9.97 14.90 -15.32
C LEU A 85 9.90 16.42 -15.21
N ASP A 86 8.82 16.97 -14.68
CA ASP A 86 8.64 18.41 -14.48
C ASP A 86 9.70 19.02 -13.54
N GLU A 87 10.27 18.24 -12.62
CA GLU A 87 11.38 18.68 -11.76
C GLU A 87 12.73 18.75 -12.51
N TYR A 88 12.84 18.12 -13.68
CA TYR A 88 14.05 18.18 -14.52
C TYR A 88 13.93 19.18 -15.68
N GLY A 89 12.81 19.90 -15.79
CA GLY A 89 12.63 20.95 -16.79
C GLY A 89 11.31 20.86 -17.54
N THR A 90 11.23 21.55 -18.67
CA THR A 90 10.01 21.67 -19.48
C THR A 90 10.19 21.07 -20.87
N GLY A 91 9.10 21.01 -21.64
CA GLY A 91 9.13 20.54 -23.03
C GLY A 91 8.97 19.03 -23.19
N TRP A 92 8.44 18.38 -22.18
CA TRP A 92 8.11 16.95 -22.20
C TRP A 92 6.83 16.67 -23.00
N ARG A 93 6.82 15.51 -23.67
CA ARG A 93 5.62 14.86 -24.19
C ARG A 93 5.62 13.44 -23.66
N VAL A 94 4.68 13.13 -22.79
CA VAL A 94 4.49 11.80 -22.22
C VAL A 94 3.23 11.20 -22.81
N HIS A 95 3.35 10.03 -23.43
CA HIS A 95 2.23 9.26 -23.94
C HIS A 95 2.16 7.93 -23.17
N LEU A 96 1.14 7.76 -22.36
CA LEU A 96 0.86 6.52 -21.65
C LEU A 96 0.06 5.58 -22.57
N ASN A 97 0.58 4.37 -22.82
CA ASN A 97 -0.12 3.34 -23.58
C ASN A 97 -1.05 2.49 -22.68
N HIS A 98 -0.84 2.57 -21.38
CA HIS A 98 -1.54 1.83 -20.34
C HIS A 98 -1.90 2.76 -19.19
N GLN A 99 -2.77 2.29 -18.30
CA GLN A 99 -3.14 2.97 -17.07
C GLN A 99 -2.78 2.13 -15.83
N ASP A 100 -2.77 2.77 -14.67
CA ASP A 100 -2.57 2.06 -13.41
C ASP A 100 -3.66 1.01 -13.20
N GLY A 101 -3.26 -0.18 -12.73
CA GLY A 101 -4.12 -1.35 -12.58
C GLY A 101 -4.14 -2.29 -13.79
N ASP A 102 -3.66 -1.86 -14.96
CA ASP A 102 -3.50 -2.76 -16.11
C ASP A 102 -2.48 -3.85 -15.83
N SER A 103 -2.78 -5.06 -16.31
CA SER A 103 -1.81 -6.16 -16.35
C SER A 103 -1.18 -6.19 -17.73
N VAL A 104 0.14 -6.14 -17.78
CA VAL A 104 0.91 -6.16 -19.03
C VAL A 104 1.88 -7.34 -19.05
N SER A 105 2.18 -7.81 -20.25
CA SER A 105 3.17 -8.89 -20.46
C SER A 105 4.55 -8.32 -20.78
N THR A 106 5.55 -9.16 -20.63
CA THR A 106 6.94 -8.89 -21.04
C THR A 106 6.99 -8.32 -22.45
N GLY A 107 7.75 -7.24 -22.64
CA GLY A 107 7.91 -6.54 -23.93
C GLY A 107 6.86 -5.45 -24.19
N ALA A 108 5.84 -5.29 -23.35
CA ALA A 108 4.86 -4.23 -23.52
C ALA A 108 5.49 -2.84 -23.36
N VAL A 109 5.19 -1.93 -24.27
CA VAL A 109 5.57 -0.51 -24.17
C VAL A 109 4.56 0.19 -23.27
N ILE A 110 4.98 0.52 -22.05
CA ILE A 110 4.14 1.13 -21.02
C ILE A 110 3.87 2.60 -21.34
N ALA A 111 4.92 3.34 -21.67
CA ALA A 111 4.86 4.76 -21.99
C ALA A 111 5.95 5.15 -22.99
N LYS A 112 5.72 6.24 -23.71
CA LYS A 112 6.73 6.92 -24.53
C LYS A 112 6.96 8.32 -24.01
N ILE A 113 8.23 8.72 -23.93
CA ILE A 113 8.66 10.02 -23.44
C ILE A 113 9.49 10.68 -24.53
N ASP A 114 9.13 11.92 -24.90
CA ASP A 114 9.90 12.79 -25.79
C ASP A 114 10.29 14.04 -25.02
N GLY A 115 11.57 14.38 -25.01
CA GLY A 115 12.04 15.54 -24.25
C GLY A 115 13.49 15.90 -24.47
N PRO A 116 14.05 16.87 -23.70
CA PRO A 116 15.46 17.20 -23.74
C PRO A 116 16.31 15.98 -23.34
N ALA A 117 17.23 15.56 -24.21
CA ALA A 117 18.03 14.33 -24.04
C ALA A 117 18.79 14.32 -22.70
N GLN A 118 19.47 15.40 -22.39
CA GLN A 118 20.22 15.57 -21.14
C GLN A 118 19.32 15.37 -19.89
N ASN A 119 18.14 16.00 -19.90
CA ASN A 119 17.22 15.94 -18.75
C ASN A 119 16.57 14.55 -18.62
N LEU A 120 16.32 13.89 -19.75
CA LEU A 120 15.77 12.53 -19.76
C LEU A 120 16.75 11.53 -19.13
N LEU A 121 18.04 11.64 -19.46
CA LEU A 121 19.08 10.82 -18.82
C LEU A 121 19.14 11.02 -17.31
N MET A 122 19.08 12.28 -16.85
CA MET A 122 19.10 12.59 -15.42
C MET A 122 17.85 12.09 -14.69
N ALA A 123 16.67 12.12 -15.33
CA ALA A 123 15.40 11.72 -14.72
C ALA A 123 15.16 10.21 -14.73
N GLU A 124 15.80 9.47 -15.64
CA GLU A 124 15.57 8.05 -15.91
C GLU A 124 15.48 7.22 -14.63
N ARG A 125 16.51 7.30 -13.78
CA ARG A 125 16.62 6.44 -12.62
C ARG A 125 15.50 6.70 -11.62
N ILE A 126 15.16 7.95 -11.38
CA ILE A 126 14.08 8.33 -10.44
C ILE A 126 12.72 7.87 -10.98
N VAL A 127 12.44 8.09 -12.26
CA VAL A 127 11.21 7.59 -12.90
C VAL A 127 11.10 6.07 -12.75
N LEU A 128 12.17 5.35 -13.08
CA LEU A 128 12.18 3.88 -12.97
C LEU A 128 11.97 3.42 -11.53
N ASN A 129 12.67 4.02 -10.55
CA ASN A 129 12.58 3.63 -9.15
C ASN A 129 11.13 3.69 -8.63
N PHE A 130 10.41 4.78 -8.93
CA PHE A 130 9.02 4.93 -8.49
C PHE A 130 8.10 3.93 -9.18
N VAL A 131 8.15 3.84 -10.50
CA VAL A 131 7.23 2.97 -11.27
C VAL A 131 7.51 1.50 -10.99
N GLN A 132 8.78 1.08 -10.92
CA GLN A 132 9.18 -0.29 -10.59
C GLN A 132 8.71 -0.71 -9.20
N LYS A 133 8.95 0.14 -8.17
CA LYS A 133 8.53 -0.16 -6.80
C LYS A 133 7.01 -0.29 -6.69
N LEU A 134 6.26 0.65 -7.24
CA LEU A 134 4.81 0.66 -7.14
C LEU A 134 4.17 -0.48 -7.95
N SER A 135 4.67 -0.74 -9.15
CA SER A 135 4.23 -1.88 -9.97
C SER A 135 4.56 -3.22 -9.30
N GLY A 136 5.68 -3.31 -8.57
CA GLY A 136 6.00 -4.48 -7.75
C GLY A 136 4.96 -4.73 -6.65
N VAL A 137 4.56 -3.67 -5.91
CA VAL A 137 3.49 -3.75 -4.89
C VAL A 137 2.15 -4.16 -5.51
N ALA A 138 1.77 -3.56 -6.65
CA ALA A 138 0.53 -3.88 -7.35
C ALA A 138 0.53 -5.33 -7.87
N THR A 139 1.65 -5.80 -8.42
CA THR A 139 1.83 -7.17 -8.94
C THR A 139 1.71 -8.20 -7.83
N LEU A 140 2.40 -7.98 -6.71
CA LEU A 140 2.29 -8.87 -5.54
C LEU A 140 0.87 -8.88 -4.99
N THR A 141 0.23 -7.72 -4.87
CA THR A 141 -1.15 -7.61 -4.42
C THR A 141 -2.10 -8.39 -5.32
N LYS A 142 -1.94 -8.27 -6.65
CA LYS A 142 -2.73 -9.02 -7.63
C LYS A 142 -2.58 -10.53 -7.44
N THR A 143 -1.36 -10.98 -7.14
CA THR A 143 -1.08 -12.40 -6.87
C THR A 143 -1.82 -12.88 -5.62
N TYR A 144 -1.80 -12.11 -4.52
CA TYR A 144 -2.56 -12.44 -3.32
C TYR A 144 -4.08 -12.42 -3.56
N CYS A 145 -4.59 -11.41 -4.28
CA CYS A 145 -6.02 -11.37 -4.62
C CYS A 145 -6.46 -12.57 -5.46
N ARG A 146 -5.63 -13.02 -6.41
CA ARG A 146 -5.90 -14.22 -7.21
C ARG A 146 -5.84 -15.50 -6.36
N ALA A 147 -4.90 -15.60 -5.43
CA ALA A 147 -4.76 -16.75 -4.54
C ALA A 147 -5.95 -16.91 -3.56
N ALA A 148 -6.64 -15.82 -3.22
CA ALA A 148 -7.89 -15.87 -2.46
C ALA A 148 -9.05 -16.51 -3.25
N GLY A 149 -8.92 -16.69 -4.56
CA GLY A 149 -9.88 -17.37 -5.42
C GLY A 149 -11.23 -16.66 -5.50
N SER A 150 -12.31 -17.42 -5.45
CA SER A 150 -13.69 -16.91 -5.47
C SER A 150 -14.23 -16.51 -4.09
N SER A 151 -13.38 -16.50 -3.06
CA SER A 151 -13.80 -16.07 -1.72
C SER A 151 -14.27 -14.61 -1.73
N PRO A 152 -15.33 -14.25 -0.97
CA PRO A 152 -15.76 -12.86 -0.82
C PRO A 152 -14.80 -12.03 0.04
N THR A 153 -13.82 -12.67 0.66
CA THR A 153 -12.81 -12.05 1.53
C THR A 153 -12.02 -10.94 0.82
N LYS A 154 -11.84 -9.82 1.49
CA LYS A 154 -11.04 -8.69 0.98
C LYS A 154 -9.61 -8.73 1.52
N ILE A 155 -8.65 -8.65 0.61
CA ILE A 155 -7.23 -8.58 0.97
C ILE A 155 -6.90 -7.13 1.32
N LEU A 156 -6.35 -6.90 2.53
CA LEU A 156 -5.96 -5.58 3.02
C LEU A 156 -4.43 -5.45 3.10
N ASP A 157 -3.96 -4.23 2.90
CA ASP A 157 -2.62 -3.84 3.32
C ASP A 157 -2.51 -3.65 4.85
N THR A 158 -1.39 -3.12 5.31
CA THR A 158 -1.17 -2.77 6.72
C THR A 158 -0.46 -1.42 6.84
N ARG A 159 -0.04 -1.05 8.07
CA ARG A 159 0.87 0.08 8.30
C ARG A 159 2.36 -0.29 8.23
N LYS A 160 2.70 -1.53 7.88
CA LYS A 160 4.09 -1.97 7.64
C LYS A 160 4.53 -1.49 6.26
N THR A 161 4.74 -0.18 6.13
CA THR A 161 5.07 0.52 4.88
C THR A 161 6.43 1.20 4.99
N THR A 162 7.06 1.48 3.86
CA THR A 162 8.27 2.31 3.80
C THR A 162 7.96 3.69 4.39
N PRO A 163 8.75 4.17 5.38
CA PRO A 163 8.57 5.52 5.93
C PRO A 163 8.56 6.58 4.83
N GLY A 164 7.61 7.51 4.92
CA GLY A 164 7.43 8.55 3.89
C GLY A 164 6.74 8.09 2.60
N PHE A 165 6.62 6.78 2.34
CA PHE A 165 6.12 6.23 1.07
C PHE A 165 4.72 5.59 1.16
N ARG A 166 4.13 5.58 2.36
CA ARG A 166 2.88 4.86 2.67
C ARG A 166 1.73 5.16 1.72
N VAL A 167 1.53 6.42 1.38
CA VAL A 167 0.42 6.84 0.52
C VAL A 167 0.52 6.18 -0.86
N LEU A 168 1.70 6.17 -1.46
CA LEU A 168 1.95 5.56 -2.76
C LEU A 168 1.86 4.04 -2.71
N GLU A 169 2.41 3.40 -1.67
CA GLU A 169 2.30 1.94 -1.51
C GLU A 169 0.85 1.49 -1.33
N LYS A 170 0.06 2.24 -0.53
CA LYS A 170 -1.38 1.95 -0.36
C LYS A 170 -2.17 2.18 -1.64
N TYR A 171 -1.84 3.20 -2.41
CA TYR A 171 -2.38 3.41 -3.74
C TYR A 171 -2.09 2.20 -4.64
N ALA A 172 -0.83 1.75 -4.69
CA ALA A 172 -0.41 0.61 -5.50
C ALA A 172 -1.11 -0.70 -5.10
N VAL A 173 -1.37 -0.92 -3.80
CA VAL A 173 -2.21 -2.04 -3.32
C VAL A 173 -3.60 -1.97 -3.95
N GLY A 174 -4.22 -0.79 -4.01
CA GLY A 174 -5.50 -0.57 -4.69
C GLY A 174 -5.46 -0.98 -6.16
N GLN A 175 -4.38 -0.63 -6.88
CA GLN A 175 -4.18 -0.97 -8.29
C GLN A 175 -4.03 -2.49 -8.50
N GLY A 176 -3.43 -3.19 -7.55
CA GLY A 176 -3.36 -4.66 -7.54
C GLY A 176 -4.69 -5.37 -7.21
N GLY A 177 -5.75 -4.62 -6.89
CA GLY A 177 -7.07 -5.19 -6.53
C GLY A 177 -7.28 -5.40 -5.03
N GLY A 178 -6.30 -5.08 -4.19
CA GLY A 178 -6.43 -5.09 -2.73
C GLY A 178 -7.20 -3.88 -2.20
N TYR A 179 -7.33 -3.79 -0.90
CA TYR A 179 -7.98 -2.67 -0.19
C TYR A 179 -7.06 -2.12 0.89
N ASN A 180 -7.34 -0.90 1.31
CA ASN A 180 -6.51 -0.25 2.30
C ASN A 180 -7.08 -0.46 3.71
N HIS A 181 -6.26 -1.02 4.59
CA HIS A 181 -6.43 -0.91 6.03
C HIS A 181 -6.25 0.57 6.44
N ARG A 182 -6.46 0.92 7.70
CA ARG A 182 -6.30 2.31 8.18
C ARG A 182 -5.05 2.98 7.60
N LEU A 183 -5.22 4.24 7.15
CA LEU A 183 -4.14 5.02 6.55
C LEU A 183 -3.13 5.52 7.60
N GLY A 184 -3.62 5.80 8.81
CA GLY A 184 -2.80 6.28 9.91
C GLY A 184 -3.37 5.87 11.27
N LEU A 185 -2.91 6.54 12.32
CA LEU A 185 -3.44 6.34 13.67
C LEU A 185 -4.76 7.07 13.90
N TYR A 186 -5.11 7.99 13.01
CA TYR A 186 -6.22 8.94 13.15
C TYR A 186 -7.56 8.43 12.59
N ASP A 187 -7.58 7.38 11.76
CA ASP A 187 -8.76 6.98 11.00
C ASP A 187 -9.48 5.73 11.51
N ARG A 188 -8.90 5.06 12.53
CA ARG A 188 -9.51 3.91 13.21
C ARG A 188 -8.86 3.69 14.57
N VAL A 189 -9.66 3.42 15.60
CA VAL A 189 -9.12 2.90 16.85
C VAL A 189 -8.75 1.44 16.67
N MET A 190 -7.52 1.07 17.04
CA MET A 190 -7.03 -0.31 16.97
C MET A 190 -6.38 -0.64 18.30
N ILE A 191 -7.05 -1.48 19.07
CA ILE A 191 -6.61 -1.93 20.39
C ILE A 191 -5.77 -3.20 20.21
N LYS A 192 -4.56 -3.18 20.74
CA LYS A 192 -3.59 -4.28 20.70
C LYS A 192 -3.11 -4.60 22.10
N ASP A 193 -2.41 -5.73 22.26
CA ASP A 193 -1.79 -6.15 23.51
C ASP A 193 -0.96 -5.05 24.19
N ASN A 194 -0.18 -4.30 23.42
CA ASN A 194 0.64 -3.19 23.92
C ASN A 194 -0.17 -2.04 24.57
N HIS A 195 -1.48 -1.96 24.30
CA HIS A 195 -2.36 -0.94 24.91
C HIS A 195 -2.92 -1.40 26.26
N LEU A 196 -2.64 -2.63 26.68
CA LEU A 196 -3.22 -3.27 27.87
C LEU A 196 -2.42 -3.04 29.14
N ALA A 197 -1.41 -2.17 29.13
CA ALA A 197 -0.54 -1.92 30.29
C ALA A 197 -1.25 -1.35 31.52
N ALA A 198 -2.52 -0.95 31.42
CA ALA A 198 -3.27 -0.30 32.48
C ALA A 198 -4.57 -1.04 32.84
N GLY A 199 -4.58 -1.73 33.99
CA GLY A 199 -5.76 -2.12 34.75
C GLY A 199 -6.52 -3.36 34.26
N GLY A 200 -6.97 -4.19 35.19
CA GLY A 200 -7.74 -5.42 34.98
C GLY A 200 -6.96 -6.69 35.34
N ALA A 201 -7.67 -7.67 35.87
CA ALA A 201 -7.07 -8.93 36.34
C ALA A 201 -6.71 -9.84 35.16
N THR A 202 -7.51 -9.85 34.10
CA THR A 202 -7.31 -10.66 32.89
C THR A 202 -7.09 -9.83 31.65
N LYS A 203 -6.53 -10.42 30.59
CA LYS A 203 -6.37 -9.74 29.29
C LYS A 203 -7.74 -9.36 28.70
N ALA A 204 -8.74 -10.23 28.82
CA ALA A 204 -10.09 -9.98 28.33
C ALA A 204 -10.76 -8.77 29.02
N GLU A 205 -10.63 -8.65 30.34
CA GLU A 205 -11.17 -7.49 31.11
C GLU A 205 -10.49 -6.18 30.68
N ARG A 206 -9.18 -6.19 30.45
CA ARG A 206 -8.45 -5.02 29.95
C ARG A 206 -8.87 -4.62 28.55
N LEU A 207 -9.03 -5.59 27.64
CA LEU A 207 -9.55 -5.35 26.29
C LEU A 207 -10.94 -4.72 26.33
N THR A 208 -11.87 -5.29 27.14
CA THR A 208 -13.22 -4.77 27.34
C THR A 208 -13.22 -3.31 27.83
N ALA A 209 -12.41 -3.01 28.86
CA ALA A 209 -12.25 -1.65 29.37
C ALA A 209 -11.71 -0.67 28.32
N CYS A 210 -10.75 -1.12 27.47
CA CYS A 210 -10.23 -0.30 26.37
C CYS A 210 -11.29 -0.03 25.31
N VAL A 211 -12.14 -1.00 24.96
CA VAL A 211 -13.25 -0.81 24.01
C VAL A 211 -14.23 0.24 24.52
N THR A 212 -14.66 0.13 25.79
CA THR A 212 -15.58 1.10 26.42
C THR A 212 -15.00 2.50 26.36
N ARG A 213 -13.75 2.70 26.80
CA ARG A 213 -13.08 4.00 26.76
C ARG A 213 -12.93 4.54 25.33
N ALA A 214 -12.64 3.68 24.37
CA ALA A 214 -12.51 4.08 22.96
C ALA A 214 -13.84 4.59 22.41
N ARG A 215 -14.95 3.92 22.74
CA ARG A 215 -16.30 4.34 22.36
C ARG A 215 -16.69 5.70 22.96
N GLU A 216 -16.33 5.95 24.22
CA GLU A 216 -16.58 7.23 24.88
C GLU A 216 -15.73 8.35 24.28
N ALA A 217 -14.44 8.09 24.04
CA ALA A 217 -13.50 9.11 23.57
C ALA A 217 -13.62 9.42 22.06
N ARG A 218 -13.95 8.42 21.24
CA ARG A 218 -14.03 8.53 19.77
C ARG A 218 -15.24 7.78 19.20
N PRO A 219 -16.48 8.27 19.49
CA PRO A 219 -17.70 7.65 18.98
C PRO A 219 -17.82 7.71 17.44
N ASP A 220 -17.04 8.58 16.80
CA ASP A 220 -16.96 8.79 15.36
C ASP A 220 -16.12 7.73 14.62
N LEU A 221 -15.29 6.97 15.35
CA LEU A 221 -14.38 5.98 14.77
C LEU A 221 -14.85 4.56 15.01
N LEU A 222 -14.49 3.67 14.07
CA LEU A 222 -14.60 2.23 14.25
C LEU A 222 -13.57 1.75 15.27
N VAL A 223 -13.99 0.78 16.11
CA VAL A 223 -13.13 0.16 17.12
C VAL A 223 -12.78 -1.26 16.66
N GLU A 224 -11.54 -1.44 16.33
CA GLU A 224 -10.92 -2.72 15.99
C GLU A 224 -10.14 -3.24 17.18
N VAL A 225 -10.26 -4.52 17.47
CA VAL A 225 -9.58 -5.18 18.59
C VAL A 225 -8.82 -6.39 18.09
N GLU A 226 -7.52 -6.42 18.36
CA GLU A 226 -6.66 -7.57 18.13
C GLU A 226 -6.80 -8.55 19.29
N VAL A 227 -7.17 -9.79 18.97
CA VAL A 227 -7.29 -10.91 19.90
C VAL A 227 -6.40 -12.07 19.44
N ASP A 228 -5.76 -12.76 20.37
CA ASP A 228 -4.85 -13.88 20.14
C ASP A 228 -5.32 -15.19 20.81
N ALA A 229 -6.50 -15.17 21.43
CA ALA A 229 -7.10 -16.34 22.06
C ALA A 229 -8.63 -16.30 21.98
N ILE A 230 -9.24 -17.49 21.88
CA ILE A 230 -10.71 -17.65 21.69
C ILE A 230 -11.49 -17.05 22.87
N GLU A 231 -10.97 -17.16 24.09
CA GLU A 231 -11.60 -16.69 25.32
C GLU A 231 -11.76 -15.14 25.36
N GLN A 232 -11.04 -14.42 24.54
CA GLN A 232 -11.10 -12.95 24.44
C GLN A 232 -12.25 -12.48 23.53
N ILE A 233 -12.75 -13.35 22.65
CA ILE A 233 -13.72 -13.00 21.61
C ILE A 233 -15.03 -12.51 22.22
N GLU A 234 -15.67 -13.31 23.09
CA GLU A 234 -16.98 -12.98 23.64
C GLU A 234 -16.97 -11.70 24.51
N PRO A 235 -16.01 -11.51 25.43
CA PRO A 235 -15.90 -10.24 26.17
C PRO A 235 -15.77 -9.00 25.28
N VAL A 236 -14.95 -9.09 24.23
CA VAL A 236 -14.69 -7.98 23.30
C VAL A 236 -15.90 -7.67 22.43
N LEU A 237 -16.62 -8.69 21.95
CA LEU A 237 -17.89 -8.53 21.23
C LEU A 237 -18.96 -7.89 22.09
N SER A 238 -19.08 -8.34 23.36
CA SER A 238 -20.05 -7.81 24.32
C SER A 238 -19.76 -6.35 24.68
N ALA A 239 -18.50 -5.93 24.66
CA ALA A 239 -18.08 -4.54 24.84
C ALA A 239 -18.36 -3.64 23.62
N GLY A 240 -18.74 -4.22 22.48
CA GLY A 240 -19.16 -3.48 21.29
C GLY A 240 -18.03 -3.15 20.32
N ALA A 241 -17.01 -4.01 20.17
CA ALA A 241 -16.04 -3.90 19.09
C ALA A 241 -16.73 -4.02 17.72
N ASP A 242 -16.30 -3.23 16.74
CA ASP A 242 -16.82 -3.30 15.36
C ASP A 242 -16.10 -4.37 14.54
N ILE A 243 -14.80 -4.54 14.80
CA ILE A 243 -13.94 -5.45 14.05
C ILE A 243 -13.13 -6.28 15.06
N LEU A 244 -13.10 -7.58 14.87
CA LEU A 244 -12.18 -8.47 15.55
C LEU A 244 -11.09 -8.91 14.59
N LEU A 245 -9.86 -8.54 14.93
CA LEU A 245 -8.66 -9.02 14.26
C LEU A 245 -8.15 -10.25 15.02
N LEU A 246 -8.22 -11.40 14.35
CA LEU A 246 -7.74 -12.68 14.85
C LEU A 246 -6.26 -12.81 14.48
N ASP A 247 -5.38 -12.54 15.45
CA ASP A 247 -3.94 -12.50 15.23
C ASP A 247 -3.28 -13.84 15.51
N ASN A 248 -2.59 -14.38 14.51
CA ASN A 248 -1.88 -15.68 14.59
C ASN A 248 -2.75 -16.89 14.97
N PHE A 249 -4.05 -16.85 14.70
CA PHE A 249 -4.93 -18.01 14.90
C PHE A 249 -4.57 -19.12 13.92
N SER A 250 -4.49 -20.35 14.44
CA SER A 250 -4.40 -21.55 13.61
C SER A 250 -5.70 -21.81 12.85
N LEU A 251 -5.62 -22.56 11.76
CA LEU A 251 -6.80 -22.89 10.95
C LEU A 251 -7.94 -23.54 11.78
N PRO A 252 -7.70 -24.52 12.69
CA PRO A 252 -8.73 -25.03 13.58
C PRO A 252 -9.38 -23.97 14.47
N GLN A 253 -8.59 -23.05 15.04
CA GLN A 253 -9.13 -21.95 15.84
C GLN A 253 -9.98 -20.98 15.01
N LEU A 254 -9.61 -20.71 13.76
CA LEU A 254 -10.42 -19.90 12.85
C LEU A 254 -11.75 -20.58 12.52
N VAL A 255 -11.76 -21.89 12.28
CA VAL A 255 -12.99 -22.68 12.05
C VAL A 255 -13.95 -22.59 13.25
N GLU A 256 -13.42 -22.62 14.46
CA GLU A 256 -14.20 -22.52 15.70
C GLU A 256 -14.70 -21.05 15.91
N ALA A 257 -13.85 -20.06 15.73
CA ALA A 257 -14.12 -18.67 16.10
C ALA A 257 -15.05 -17.94 15.12
N LEU A 258 -14.82 -18.06 13.81
CA LEU A 258 -15.48 -17.24 12.79
C LEU A 258 -17.02 -17.32 12.80
N PRO A 259 -17.68 -18.49 12.98
CA PRO A 259 -19.14 -18.57 12.99
C PRO A 259 -19.79 -17.72 14.09
N GLY A 260 -19.17 -17.65 15.27
CA GLY A 260 -19.69 -16.89 16.42
C GLY A 260 -19.53 -15.36 16.26
N ILE A 261 -18.62 -14.89 15.40
CA ILE A 261 -18.31 -13.47 15.23
C ILE A 261 -19.11 -12.85 14.09
N LYS A 262 -19.28 -13.54 12.96
CA LYS A 262 -19.76 -13.00 11.66
C LYS A 262 -21.08 -12.22 11.71
N SER A 263 -21.98 -12.52 12.64
CA SER A 263 -23.25 -11.78 12.76
C SER A 263 -23.16 -10.54 13.66
N ARG A 264 -22.06 -10.39 14.40
CA ARG A 264 -21.91 -9.39 15.48
C ARG A 264 -20.86 -8.34 15.18
N ALA A 265 -19.74 -8.75 14.55
CA ALA A 265 -18.65 -7.85 14.18
C ALA A 265 -18.06 -8.26 12.83
N TRP A 266 -17.25 -7.39 12.25
CA TRP A 266 -16.39 -7.73 11.11
C TRP A 266 -15.23 -8.60 11.56
N THR A 267 -14.84 -9.54 10.71
CA THR A 267 -13.71 -10.44 10.99
C THR A 267 -12.52 -10.09 10.15
N GLU A 268 -11.37 -9.91 10.78
CA GLU A 268 -10.09 -9.76 10.09
C GLU A 268 -9.14 -10.85 10.57
N VAL A 269 -8.47 -11.53 9.64
CA VAL A 269 -7.41 -12.50 9.95
C VAL A 269 -6.06 -11.89 9.64
N SER A 270 -5.12 -11.97 10.58
CA SER A 270 -3.77 -11.45 10.48
C SER A 270 -2.76 -12.41 11.09
N GLY A 271 -1.47 -12.15 10.83
CA GLY A 271 -0.37 -12.95 11.37
C GLY A 271 0.01 -14.11 10.46
N GLY A 272 1.28 -14.17 10.02
CA GLY A 272 1.84 -15.28 9.25
C GLY A 272 1.18 -15.60 7.90
N VAL A 273 0.28 -14.75 7.38
CA VAL A 273 -0.41 -14.99 6.11
C VAL A 273 0.58 -14.84 4.94
N ASN A 274 0.63 -15.90 4.13
CA ASN A 274 1.44 -15.97 2.92
C ASN A 274 0.67 -16.71 1.81
N LEU A 275 1.24 -16.80 0.60
CA LEU A 275 0.57 -17.42 -0.56
C LEU A 275 0.20 -18.91 -0.36
N ASN A 276 0.90 -19.62 0.53
CA ASN A 276 0.59 -21.02 0.81
C ASN A 276 -0.58 -21.17 1.80
N THR A 277 -0.66 -20.27 2.80
CA THR A 277 -1.70 -20.33 3.84
C THR A 277 -2.99 -19.60 3.44
N LEU A 278 -2.88 -18.60 2.56
CA LEU A 278 -3.98 -17.75 2.15
C LEU A 278 -5.21 -18.50 1.58
N PRO A 279 -5.08 -19.51 0.68
CA PRO A 279 -6.23 -20.18 0.11
C PRO A 279 -7.11 -20.86 1.17
N GLU A 280 -6.49 -21.53 2.15
CA GLU A 280 -7.21 -22.23 3.21
C GLU A 280 -7.93 -21.25 4.15
N ILE A 281 -7.27 -20.13 4.51
CA ILE A 281 -7.89 -19.07 5.31
C ILE A 281 -9.03 -18.40 4.54
N ALA A 282 -8.83 -18.09 3.27
CA ALA A 282 -9.85 -17.47 2.42
C ALA A 282 -11.08 -18.38 2.22
N ALA A 283 -10.90 -19.71 2.21
CA ALA A 283 -12.01 -20.68 2.13
C ALA A 283 -12.96 -20.60 3.33
N LEU A 284 -12.49 -20.17 4.50
CA LEU A 284 -13.33 -19.90 5.68
C LEU A 284 -14.14 -18.60 5.54
N ALA A 285 -13.86 -17.81 4.51
CA ALA A 285 -14.54 -16.58 4.17
C ALA A 285 -14.61 -15.57 5.35
N PRO A 286 -13.48 -15.22 6.04
CA PRO A 286 -13.48 -14.02 6.88
C PRO A 286 -13.81 -12.81 6.03
N ASP A 287 -14.23 -11.69 6.65
CA ASP A 287 -14.49 -10.48 5.87
C ASP A 287 -13.20 -9.89 5.29
N PHE A 288 -12.11 -9.95 6.06
CA PHE A 288 -10.81 -9.38 5.69
C PHE A 288 -9.65 -10.33 6.01
N ILE A 289 -8.61 -10.24 5.21
CA ILE A 289 -7.29 -10.82 5.51
C ILE A 289 -6.26 -9.71 5.28
N SER A 290 -5.54 -9.32 6.33
CA SER A 290 -4.49 -8.30 6.23
C SER A 290 -3.12 -8.93 6.04
N VAL A 291 -2.38 -8.41 5.05
CA VAL A 291 -1.10 -8.96 4.60
C VAL A 291 -0.04 -7.87 4.57
N GLY A 292 0.89 -7.89 5.51
CA GLY A 292 1.98 -6.93 5.57
C GLY A 292 2.96 -7.05 4.40
N ALA A 293 3.15 -8.29 3.91
CA ALA A 293 4.07 -8.59 2.82
C ALA A 293 3.78 -7.81 1.53
N LEU A 294 2.53 -7.38 1.30
CA LEU A 294 2.16 -6.60 0.11
C LEU A 294 3.03 -5.36 -0.08
N THR A 295 3.47 -4.76 1.00
CA THR A 295 4.27 -3.52 0.98
C THR A 295 5.71 -3.75 1.38
N HIS A 296 5.98 -4.44 2.50
CA HIS A 296 7.36 -4.57 3.00
C HIS A 296 8.18 -5.69 2.34
N SER A 297 7.55 -6.59 1.55
CA SER A 297 8.24 -7.71 0.88
C SER A 297 8.02 -7.73 -0.64
N ALA A 298 7.41 -6.69 -1.21
CA ALA A 298 7.23 -6.60 -2.65
C ALA A 298 8.59 -6.39 -3.34
N VAL A 299 8.88 -7.28 -4.30
CA VAL A 299 10.03 -7.13 -5.21
C VAL A 299 9.66 -6.08 -6.26
N TRP A 300 10.59 -5.20 -6.58
CA TRP A 300 10.41 -4.19 -7.62
C TRP A 300 10.20 -4.87 -8.98
N ALA A 301 9.25 -4.36 -9.75
CA ALA A 301 9.01 -4.86 -11.10
C ALA A 301 10.17 -4.45 -12.02
N ASP A 302 10.54 -5.33 -12.95
CA ASP A 302 11.62 -5.03 -13.90
C ASP A 302 11.07 -4.25 -15.11
N ILE A 303 11.43 -2.98 -15.19
CA ILE A 303 11.05 -2.02 -16.25
C ILE A 303 12.34 -1.37 -16.74
N GLY A 304 12.53 -1.33 -18.06
CA GLY A 304 13.64 -0.60 -18.69
C GLY A 304 13.17 0.66 -19.39
N LEU A 305 14.09 1.62 -19.56
CA LEU A 305 13.93 2.77 -20.45
C LEU A 305 14.79 2.58 -21.70
N ASP A 306 14.16 2.33 -22.83
CA ASP A 306 14.84 2.08 -24.11
C ASP A 306 14.77 3.35 -24.97
N TRP A 307 15.91 3.78 -25.49
CA TRP A 307 16.01 4.88 -26.46
C TRP A 307 15.50 4.44 -27.82
N ILE A 308 14.69 5.26 -28.50
CA ILE A 308 14.02 4.97 -29.77
C ILE A 308 14.23 6.07 -30.79
#